data_33b93998f43b3a248b3d790c78bb7f1d
#
_entry.id   33b93998f43b3a248b3d790c78bb7f1d
#
_cell.length_a   1.000
_cell.length_b   1.000
_cell.length_c   1.000
_cell.angle_alpha   90.00
_cell.angle_beta   90.00
_cell.angle_gamma   90.00
#
_symmetry.space_group_name_H-M   'P 1'
#
loop_
_entity.id
_entity.type
_entity.pdbx_description
1 polymer ?
#
loop_
_entity_poly.entity_id
_entity_poly.type
_entity_poly.pdbx_seq_one_letter_code
_entity_poly.pdbx_strand_id
1 'polypeptide(L)'
;MLRLKILVSAIPLIAAAILARVELVPSQHPCIAIGADTLQIADAPWHADLHVSFTDNPALATIRVALTDRAESADFAVIDDAEEIEDATCAVTPSTRFVAVSAHPPAGAPVIYLSPDDASADYRIFVRSKRFSAREAAALIVGAHGERPRLAAAL
;
A
#
# COMPACT_ATOMS: atom_id res chain seq x y z
N MET A 1 -27.78 -37.92 -33.82
CA MET A 1 -26.77 -36.88 -34.13
C MET A 1 -27.02 -35.53 -33.43
N LEU A 2 -28.18 -35.31 -32.80
CA LEU A 2 -28.51 -34.03 -32.15
C LEU A 2 -27.81 -33.82 -30.79
N ARG A 3 -27.51 -34.91 -30.08
CA ARG A 3 -26.92 -34.85 -28.73
C ARG A 3 -25.44 -34.42 -28.69
N LEU A 4 -24.68 -34.63 -29.77
CA LEU A 4 -23.27 -34.26 -29.85
C LEU A 4 -23.06 -32.75 -30.03
N LYS A 5 -23.98 -32.06 -30.69
CA LYS A 5 -23.89 -30.61 -30.93
C LYS A 5 -24.11 -29.77 -29.69
N ILE A 6 -24.89 -30.28 -28.72
CA ILE A 6 -25.15 -29.59 -27.44
C ILE A 6 -23.93 -29.64 -26.54
N LEU A 7 -23.18 -30.74 -26.52
CA LEU A 7 -21.96 -30.88 -25.71
C LEU A 7 -20.82 -29.98 -26.19
N VAL A 8 -20.64 -29.84 -27.51
CA VAL A 8 -19.61 -28.96 -28.09
C VAL A 8 -19.90 -27.49 -27.81
N SER A 9 -21.16 -27.10 -27.65
CA SER A 9 -21.56 -25.71 -27.37
C SER A 9 -21.40 -25.34 -25.88
N ALA A 10 -21.40 -26.29 -24.96
CA ALA A 10 -21.29 -26.04 -23.53
C ALA A 10 -19.83 -25.86 -23.06
N ILE A 11 -18.86 -26.50 -23.73
CA ILE A 11 -17.43 -26.42 -23.36
C ILE A 11 -16.88 -24.99 -23.36
N PRO A 12 -17.12 -24.14 -24.38
CA PRO A 12 -16.59 -22.78 -24.38
C PRO A 12 -17.23 -21.89 -23.29
N LEU A 13 -18.51 -22.15 -22.94
CA LEU A 13 -19.18 -21.41 -21.86
C LEU A 13 -18.63 -21.77 -20.48
N ILE A 14 -18.29 -23.04 -20.25
CA ILE A 14 -17.68 -23.51 -19.02
C ILE A 14 -16.24 -22.96 -18.91
N ALA A 15 -15.47 -22.98 -19.99
CA ALA A 15 -14.14 -22.42 -20.03
C ALA A 15 -14.14 -20.90 -19.79
N ALA A 16 -15.08 -20.16 -20.38
CA ALA A 16 -15.26 -18.74 -20.14
C ALA A 16 -15.62 -18.42 -18.68
N ALA A 17 -16.48 -19.24 -18.06
CA ALA A 17 -16.87 -19.09 -16.65
C ALA A 17 -15.70 -19.38 -15.68
N ILE A 18 -14.79 -20.30 -16.02
CA ILE A 18 -13.60 -20.59 -15.22
C ILE A 18 -12.60 -19.44 -15.34
N LEU A 19 -12.38 -18.90 -16.55
CA LEU A 19 -11.50 -17.77 -16.78
C LEU A 19 -12.02 -16.50 -16.09
N ALA A 20 -13.34 -16.26 -16.13
CA ALA A 20 -13.95 -15.12 -15.44
C ALA A 20 -13.84 -15.21 -13.90
N ARG A 21 -13.74 -16.43 -13.34
CA ARG A 21 -13.53 -16.61 -11.89
C ARG A 21 -12.09 -16.33 -11.45
N VAL A 22 -11.11 -16.46 -12.34
CA VAL A 22 -9.70 -16.19 -12.02
C VAL A 22 -9.44 -14.69 -11.86
N GLU A 23 -10.24 -13.83 -12.51
CA GLU A 23 -10.12 -12.36 -12.35
C GLU A 23 -10.84 -11.80 -11.12
N LEU A 24 -11.60 -12.63 -10.39
CA LEU A 24 -12.40 -12.23 -9.23
C LEU A 24 -11.77 -12.59 -7.88
N VAL A 25 -10.51 -13.01 -7.85
CA VAL A 25 -9.76 -13.01 -6.59
C VAL A 25 -9.35 -11.57 -6.34
N PRO A 26 -9.97 -10.84 -5.39
CA PRO A 26 -9.50 -9.52 -5.04
C PRO A 26 -8.05 -9.70 -4.60
N SER A 27 -7.12 -9.13 -5.37
CA SER A 27 -5.75 -9.03 -4.92
C SER A 27 -5.82 -8.25 -3.61
N GLN A 28 -5.52 -8.90 -2.49
CA GLN A 28 -5.50 -8.25 -1.19
C GLN A 28 -4.28 -7.33 -1.18
N HIS A 29 -4.48 -6.10 -1.66
CA HIS A 29 -3.44 -5.08 -1.59
C HIS A 29 -3.19 -4.70 -0.15
N PRO A 30 -1.92 -4.50 0.23
CA PRO A 30 -1.58 -4.05 1.55
C PRO A 30 -2.36 -2.79 1.94
N CYS A 31 -3.03 -2.82 3.09
CA CYS A 31 -3.76 -1.68 3.62
C CYS A 31 -3.41 -1.44 5.09
N ILE A 32 -3.49 -0.20 5.53
CA ILE A 32 -3.37 0.19 6.93
C ILE A 32 -4.54 1.08 7.33
N ALA A 33 -4.99 0.95 8.58
CA ALA A 33 -5.95 1.86 9.19
C ALA A 33 -5.21 2.81 10.14
N ILE A 34 -5.38 4.13 9.95
CA ILE A 34 -4.80 5.16 10.80
C ILE A 34 -5.91 6.09 11.25
N GLY A 35 -6.34 5.93 12.50
CA GLY A 35 -7.52 6.65 13.01
C GLY A 35 -8.79 6.21 12.30
N ALA A 36 -9.48 7.14 11.65
CA ALA A 36 -10.71 6.88 10.89
C ALA A 36 -10.46 6.59 9.40
N ASP A 37 -9.23 6.79 8.93
CA ASP A 37 -8.86 6.66 7.51
C ASP A 37 -8.25 5.29 7.24
N THR A 38 -8.61 4.70 6.11
CA THR A 38 -7.98 3.49 5.59
C THR A 38 -7.14 3.86 4.36
N LEU A 39 -5.88 3.45 4.34
CA LEU A 39 -5.00 3.63 3.20
C LEU A 39 -4.64 2.29 2.60
N GLN A 40 -4.64 2.23 1.28
CA GLN A 40 -4.32 1.02 0.52
C GLN A 40 -3.37 1.35 -0.63
N ILE A 41 -2.49 0.42 -0.98
CA ILE A 41 -1.67 0.57 -2.20
C ILE A 41 -2.59 0.46 -3.41
N ALA A 42 -2.49 1.42 -4.32
CA ALA A 42 -3.25 1.44 -5.56
C ALA A 42 -2.76 0.39 -6.56
N ASP A 43 -3.68 -0.29 -7.23
CA ASP A 43 -3.39 -1.23 -8.32
C ASP A 43 -2.71 -0.55 -9.50
N ALA A 44 -3.07 0.71 -9.73
CA ALA A 44 -2.56 1.51 -10.83
C ALA A 44 -2.41 2.98 -10.41
N PRO A 45 -1.37 3.68 -10.91
CA PRO A 45 -1.11 5.07 -10.50
C PRO A 45 -2.28 6.02 -10.76
N TRP A 46 -3.08 5.79 -11.79
CA TRP A 46 -4.23 6.65 -12.12
C TRP A 46 -5.47 6.44 -11.24
N HIS A 47 -5.45 5.41 -10.37
CA HIS A 47 -6.49 5.18 -9.35
C HIS A 47 -6.08 5.71 -7.98
N ALA A 48 -4.90 6.32 -7.87
CA ALA A 48 -4.40 6.80 -6.59
C ALA A 48 -4.84 8.22 -6.28
N ASP A 49 -5.21 8.44 -5.02
CA ASP A 49 -5.48 9.77 -4.46
C ASP A 49 -4.17 10.47 -4.11
N LEU A 50 -3.16 9.67 -3.76
CA LEU A 50 -1.85 10.13 -3.31
C LEU A 50 -0.74 9.43 -4.10
N HIS A 51 0.31 10.18 -4.40
CA HIS A 51 1.49 9.66 -5.03
C HIS A 51 2.72 9.85 -4.14
N VAL A 52 3.55 8.84 -4.06
CA VAL A 52 4.86 8.91 -3.42
C VAL A 52 5.92 8.37 -4.36
N SER A 53 7.16 8.77 -4.20
CA SER A 53 8.29 8.18 -4.90
C SER A 53 9.41 7.84 -3.93
N PHE A 54 10.37 7.05 -4.39
CA PHE A 54 11.54 6.68 -3.61
C PHE A 54 12.81 7.12 -4.33
N THR A 55 13.80 7.48 -3.53
CA THR A 55 15.14 7.84 -4.02
C THR A 55 16.20 7.15 -3.18
N ASP A 56 17.32 6.80 -3.83
CA ASP A 56 18.52 6.31 -3.15
C ASP A 56 19.47 7.46 -2.75
N ASN A 57 19.16 8.70 -3.19
CA ASN A 57 19.94 9.88 -2.86
C ASN A 57 19.24 10.68 -1.74
N PRO A 58 19.79 10.69 -0.51
CA PRO A 58 19.19 11.41 0.63
C PRO A 58 19.04 12.92 0.41
N ALA A 59 19.83 13.51 -0.50
CA ALA A 59 19.75 14.95 -0.81
C ALA A 59 18.49 15.31 -1.63
N LEU A 60 17.88 14.34 -2.31
CA LEU A 60 16.67 14.53 -3.10
C LEU A 60 15.39 14.19 -2.31
N ALA A 61 15.54 13.63 -1.12
CA ALA A 61 14.41 13.24 -0.30
C ALA A 61 13.72 14.45 0.33
N THR A 62 12.41 14.45 0.31
CA THR A 62 11.59 15.38 1.09
C THR A 62 11.19 14.78 2.44
N ILE A 63 11.22 13.45 2.56
CA ILE A 63 10.92 12.70 3.78
C ILE A 63 11.94 11.57 3.93
N ARG A 64 12.48 11.43 5.13
CA ARG A 64 13.41 10.38 5.49
C ARG A 64 12.74 9.38 6.44
N VAL A 65 12.80 8.11 6.09
CA VAL A 65 12.24 7.03 6.90
C VAL A 65 13.34 6.07 7.28
N ALA A 66 13.58 5.90 8.58
CA ALA A 66 14.51 4.92 9.10
C ALA A 66 13.82 3.59 9.38
N LEU A 67 14.44 2.50 8.97
CA LEU A 67 14.03 1.15 9.35
C LEU A 67 14.74 0.78 10.65
N THR A 68 13.97 0.28 11.62
CA THR A 68 14.50 -0.20 12.91
C THR A 68 14.16 -1.66 13.12
N ASP A 69 15.04 -2.39 13.80
CA ASP A 69 14.85 -3.81 14.15
C ASP A 69 14.05 -3.96 15.45
N ARG A 70 13.72 -2.88 16.16
CA ARG A 70 13.02 -2.90 17.44
C ARG A 70 11.74 -2.08 17.38
N ALA A 71 10.63 -2.75 17.67
CA ALA A 71 9.31 -2.11 17.67
C ALA A 71 9.22 -0.97 18.71
N GLU A 72 9.94 -1.09 19.85
CA GLU A 72 9.91 -0.12 20.94
C GLU A 72 10.57 1.22 20.57
N SER A 73 11.44 1.22 19.55
CA SER A 73 12.12 2.42 19.06
C SER A 73 11.49 3.00 17.79
N ALA A 74 10.40 2.39 17.32
CA ALA A 74 9.69 2.83 16.14
C ALA A 74 8.57 3.80 16.48
N ASP A 75 8.34 4.77 15.58
CA ASP A 75 7.15 5.62 15.63
C ASP A 75 5.92 4.85 15.13
N PHE A 76 6.15 3.89 14.21
CA PHE A 76 5.13 3.00 13.66
C PHE A 76 5.65 1.57 13.56
N ALA A 77 4.85 0.61 14.05
CA ALA A 77 5.11 -0.82 13.91
C ALA A 77 4.07 -1.47 13.00
N VAL A 78 4.53 -2.12 11.93
CA VAL A 78 3.69 -2.92 11.03
C VAL A 78 3.99 -4.39 11.30
N ILE A 79 3.03 -5.09 11.89
CA ILE A 79 3.18 -6.47 12.36
C ILE A 79 1.97 -7.29 11.93
N ASP A 80 2.21 -8.46 11.33
CA ASP A 80 1.18 -9.43 10.93
C ASP A 80 0.97 -10.47 12.06
N ASP A 81 0.72 -10.06 13.28
CA ASP A 81 0.57 -11.00 14.41
C ASP A 81 -0.88 -11.52 14.58
N ALA A 82 -1.83 -10.98 13.84
CA ALA A 82 -3.20 -11.45 13.91
C ALA A 82 -3.40 -12.65 12.98
N GLU A 83 -3.52 -13.84 13.55
CA GLU A 83 -3.97 -15.04 12.84
C GLU A 83 -5.41 -14.87 12.31
N GLU A 84 -6.15 -13.90 12.85
CA GLU A 84 -7.51 -13.51 12.49
C GLU A 84 -7.57 -12.03 12.11
N ILE A 85 -6.92 -11.65 11.00
CA ILE A 85 -7.30 -10.38 10.38
C ILE A 85 -8.63 -10.68 9.69
N GLU A 86 -9.73 -10.25 10.30
CA GLU A 86 -11.02 -10.23 9.62
C GLU A 86 -10.82 -9.52 8.27
N ASP A 87 -11.24 -10.16 7.19
CA ASP A 87 -11.17 -9.62 5.82
C ASP A 87 -11.85 -8.23 5.71
N ALA A 88 -12.65 -7.87 6.70
CA ALA A 88 -13.32 -6.60 6.82
C ALA A 88 -12.37 -5.40 7.08
N THR A 89 -11.17 -5.62 7.63
CA THR A 89 -10.25 -4.52 8.00
C THR A 89 -9.71 -3.77 6.77
N CYS A 90 -9.65 -4.43 5.62
CA CYS A 90 -9.20 -3.86 4.36
C CYS A 90 -10.32 -3.70 3.32
N ALA A 91 -11.57 -3.73 3.76
CA ALA A 91 -12.69 -3.47 2.85
C ALA A 91 -12.59 -2.04 2.30
N VAL A 92 -12.69 -1.92 0.97
CA VAL A 92 -12.72 -0.62 0.30
C VAL A 92 -14.03 0.08 0.66
N THR A 93 -13.91 1.25 1.24
CA THR A 93 -15.04 2.13 1.61
C THR A 93 -14.88 3.48 0.94
N PRO A 94 -15.89 4.35 0.95
CA PRO A 94 -15.74 5.72 0.44
C PRO A 94 -14.67 6.56 1.16
N SER A 95 -14.22 6.14 2.35
CA SER A 95 -13.13 6.76 3.10
C SER A 95 -11.77 6.12 2.85
N THR A 96 -11.69 5.07 2.01
CA THR A 96 -10.42 4.46 1.63
C THR A 96 -9.68 5.36 0.66
N ARG A 97 -8.44 5.69 1.00
CA ARG A 97 -7.53 6.48 0.14
C ARG A 97 -6.49 5.56 -0.47
N PHE A 98 -6.23 5.76 -1.74
CA PHE A 98 -5.27 4.96 -2.48
C PHE A 98 -3.94 5.68 -2.65
N VAL A 99 -2.85 4.96 -2.38
CA VAL A 99 -1.48 5.47 -2.48
C VAL A 99 -0.74 4.74 -3.60
N ALA A 100 -0.23 5.48 -4.58
CA ALA A 100 0.63 4.91 -5.61
C ALA A 100 2.10 5.20 -5.35
N VAL A 101 2.93 4.18 -5.54
CA VAL A 101 4.38 4.34 -5.63
C VAL A 101 4.74 4.59 -7.10
N SER A 102 5.10 5.82 -7.44
CA SER A 102 5.34 6.24 -8.83
C SER A 102 6.82 6.55 -9.08
N ALA A 103 7.34 6.09 -10.21
CA ALA A 103 8.69 6.49 -10.67
C ALA A 103 8.71 7.96 -11.16
N HIS A 104 7.56 8.43 -11.66
CA HIS A 104 7.38 9.80 -12.15
C HIS A 104 6.16 10.41 -11.44
N PRO A 105 6.32 10.84 -10.18
CA PRO A 105 5.23 11.40 -9.40
C PRO A 105 4.88 12.81 -9.91
N PRO A 106 3.65 13.30 -9.64
CA PRO A 106 3.30 14.69 -9.87
C PRO A 106 4.17 15.64 -9.03
N ALA A 107 4.25 16.89 -9.45
CA ALA A 107 5.01 17.90 -8.73
C ALA A 107 4.47 18.08 -7.29
N GLY A 108 5.37 18.11 -6.33
CA GLY A 108 5.03 18.23 -4.91
C GLY A 108 4.72 16.91 -4.19
N ALA A 109 4.70 15.78 -4.89
CA ALA A 109 4.56 14.48 -4.26
C ALA A 109 5.77 14.18 -3.34
N PRO A 110 5.56 13.52 -2.19
CA PRO A 110 6.64 13.12 -1.31
C PRO A 110 7.68 12.23 -1.99
N VAL A 111 8.95 12.55 -1.78
CA VAL A 111 10.10 11.74 -2.20
C VAL A 111 10.72 11.11 -0.96
N ILE A 112 10.62 9.80 -0.84
CA ILE A 112 11.00 9.05 0.35
C ILE A 112 12.42 8.50 0.17
N TYR A 113 13.28 8.72 1.16
CA TYR A 113 14.54 8.02 1.33
C TYR A 113 14.40 7.02 2.47
N LEU A 114 14.65 5.73 2.17
CA LEU A 114 14.69 4.67 3.19
C LEU A 114 16.12 4.41 3.60
N SER A 115 16.41 4.47 4.89
CA SER A 115 17.71 4.12 5.46
C SER A 115 17.59 3.06 6.54
N PRO A 116 18.63 2.23 6.76
CA PRO A 116 18.62 1.22 7.82
C PRO A 116 18.78 1.81 9.22
N ASP A 117 19.38 2.99 9.37
CA ASP A 117 19.54 3.67 10.65
C ASP A 117 19.91 5.15 10.37
N ASP A 118 18.92 6.03 10.51
CA ASP A 118 19.12 7.46 10.31
C ASP A 118 18.61 8.24 11.53
N ALA A 119 19.54 8.81 12.29
CA ALA A 119 19.21 9.65 13.45
C ALA A 119 18.41 10.91 13.04
N SER A 120 18.48 11.32 11.77
CA SER A 120 17.79 12.48 11.22
C SER A 120 16.48 12.11 10.50
N ALA A 121 15.99 10.87 10.65
CA ALA A 121 14.75 10.43 10.03
C ALA A 121 13.54 11.20 10.57
N ASP A 122 12.63 11.52 9.67
CA ASP A 122 11.32 12.08 10.03
C ASP A 122 10.43 11.06 10.72
N TYR A 123 10.56 9.79 10.32
CA TYR A 123 9.84 8.64 10.88
C TYR A 123 10.77 7.45 11.06
N ARG A 124 10.56 6.69 12.14
CA ARG A 124 11.15 5.37 12.36
C ARG A 124 10.07 4.33 12.25
N ILE A 125 10.27 3.34 11.38
CA ILE A 125 9.30 2.27 11.18
C ILE A 125 9.93 0.91 11.48
N PHE A 126 9.16 0.06 12.16
CA PHE A 126 9.44 -1.35 12.33
C PHE A 126 8.48 -2.13 11.44
N VAL A 127 9.01 -3.03 10.61
CA VAL A 127 8.19 -3.86 9.71
C VAL A 127 8.53 -5.32 9.92
N ARG A 128 7.58 -6.08 10.45
CA ARG A 128 7.61 -7.53 10.57
C ARG A 128 6.35 -8.11 9.96
N SER A 129 6.30 -8.15 8.64
CA SER A 129 5.13 -8.51 7.89
C SER A 129 5.47 -9.43 6.72
N LYS A 130 4.57 -10.37 6.41
CA LYS A 130 4.59 -11.17 5.19
C LYS A 130 3.79 -10.50 4.05
N ARG A 131 2.96 -9.55 4.40
CA ARG A 131 2.05 -8.83 3.48
C ARG A 131 2.64 -7.51 2.99
N PHE A 132 3.44 -6.87 3.83
CA PHE A 132 4.04 -5.56 3.55
C PHE A 132 5.54 -5.67 3.32
N SER A 133 6.02 -5.09 2.25
CA SER A 133 7.42 -4.70 2.15
C SER A 133 7.67 -3.40 2.95
N ALA A 134 8.91 -3.16 3.34
CA ALA A 134 9.29 -1.90 4.00
C ALA A 134 8.94 -0.66 3.16
N ARG A 135 9.00 -0.76 1.83
CA ARG A 135 8.62 0.33 0.91
C ARG A 135 7.12 0.60 0.93
N GLU A 136 6.29 -0.44 0.91
CA GLU A 136 4.83 -0.30 0.98
C GLU A 136 4.40 0.28 2.32
N ALA A 137 4.95 -0.22 3.42
CA ALA A 137 4.70 0.34 4.75
C ALA A 137 5.07 1.83 4.84
N ALA A 138 6.26 2.20 4.36
CA ALA A 138 6.69 3.60 4.32
C ALA A 138 5.79 4.46 3.42
N ALA A 139 5.39 3.96 2.24
CA ALA A 139 4.51 4.68 1.34
C ALA A 139 3.15 4.97 1.97
N LEU A 140 2.55 3.98 2.64
CA LEU A 140 1.26 4.14 3.31
C LEU A 140 1.35 5.09 4.51
N ILE A 141 2.38 4.97 5.35
CA ILE A 141 2.60 5.84 6.52
C ILE A 141 2.82 7.28 6.07
N VAL A 142 3.68 7.50 5.07
CA VAL A 142 3.94 8.84 4.51
C VAL A 142 2.69 9.39 3.83
N GLY A 143 1.95 8.57 3.09
CA GLY A 143 0.68 8.96 2.49
C GLY A 143 -0.35 9.43 3.53
N ALA A 144 -0.41 8.76 4.68
CA ALA A 144 -1.32 9.14 5.76
C ALA A 144 -0.93 10.45 6.47
N HIS A 145 0.36 10.76 6.56
CA HIS A 145 0.87 11.87 7.35
C HIS A 145 1.37 13.04 6.49
N GLY A 146 1.64 12.81 5.21
CA GLY A 146 2.24 13.81 4.30
C GLY A 146 1.37 15.03 4.03
N GLU A 147 0.07 14.98 4.31
CA GLU A 147 -0.86 16.12 4.18
C GLU A 147 -0.99 16.96 5.45
N ARG A 148 -0.38 16.55 6.58
CA ARG A 148 -0.34 17.43 7.74
C ARG A 148 0.67 18.52 7.48
N PRO A 149 0.24 19.81 7.31
CA PRO A 149 1.20 20.90 7.25
C PRO A 149 2.04 20.79 8.54
N ARG A 150 3.36 20.70 8.40
CA ARG A 150 4.25 20.92 9.53
C ARG A 150 3.88 22.29 10.06
N LEU A 151 3.17 22.36 11.18
CA LEU A 151 3.03 23.59 11.92
C LEU A 151 4.45 23.95 12.30
N ALA A 152 5.08 24.82 11.48
CA ALA A 152 6.29 25.47 11.85
C ALA A 152 5.98 26.15 13.17
N ALA A 153 6.57 25.67 14.26
CA ALA A 153 6.54 26.37 15.53
C ALA A 153 7.21 27.74 15.27
N ALA A 154 6.40 28.75 15.05
CA ALA A 154 6.85 30.13 15.10
C ALA A 154 7.14 30.40 16.56
N LEU A 155 8.44 30.44 16.90
CA LEU A 155 8.98 31.03 18.10
C LEU A 155 9.01 32.55 17.94
#